data_2dd2406332b89f48248b90a5a1949c69
#
_entry.id   2dd2406332b89f48248b90a5a1949c69
#
_cell.length_a   1.000
_cell.length_b   1.000
_cell.length_c   1.000
_cell.angle_alpha   90.00
_cell.angle_beta   90.00
_cell.angle_gamma   90.00
#
_symmetry.space_group_name_H-M   'P 1'
#
loop_
_entity.id
_entity.type
_entity.pdbx_description
1 polymer ?
#
loop_
_entity_poly.entity_id
_entity_poly.type
_entity_poly.pdbx_seq_one_letter_code
_entity_poly.pdbx_strand_id
1 'polypeptide(L)'
;SKGAGCRYSYGYYREAGRLADSPQEGDQIFFRREGTICHTGLVTGVDDSRVYTVEGNTSGEAGIVANGGCVAQKSYDLHDPGIAGYGRPDYDAVGE
;
A
#
# COMPACT_ATOMS: atom_id res chain seq x y z
N SER A 1 -8.45 -13.68 -5.83
CA SER A 1 -7.01 -13.59 -5.94
C SER A 1 -6.51 -12.34 -5.26
N LYS A 2 -5.26 -12.38 -4.92
CA LYS A 2 -4.68 -11.27 -4.17
C LYS A 2 -4.67 -9.98 -4.98
N GLY A 3 -4.37 -10.08 -6.27
CA GLY A 3 -4.34 -8.91 -7.10
C GLY A 3 -5.70 -8.24 -7.22
N ALA A 4 -6.75 -9.03 -7.17
CA ALA A 4 -8.10 -8.48 -7.26
C ALA A 4 -8.41 -7.60 -6.06
N GLY A 5 -7.98 -7.99 -4.86
CA GLY A 5 -8.20 -7.18 -3.68
C GLY A 5 -7.51 -5.83 -3.76
N CYS A 6 -6.28 -5.83 -4.22
CA CYS A 6 -5.55 -4.57 -4.38
C CYS A 6 -6.23 -3.66 -5.39
N ARG A 7 -6.68 -4.22 -6.49
CA ARG A 7 -7.35 -3.43 -7.51
C ARG A 7 -8.65 -2.84 -7.01
N TYR A 8 -9.41 -3.59 -6.23
CA TYR A 8 -10.64 -3.06 -5.65
C TYR A 8 -10.37 -1.89 -4.73
N SER A 9 -9.39 -2.03 -3.85
CA SER A 9 -9.07 -0.94 -2.94
C SER A 9 -8.59 0.29 -3.69
N TYR A 10 -7.74 0.09 -4.68
CA TYR A 10 -7.25 1.21 -5.47
C TYR A 10 -8.41 1.93 -6.17
N GLY A 11 -9.30 1.15 -6.77
CA GLY A 11 -10.45 1.74 -7.44
C GLY A 11 -11.37 2.48 -6.50
N TYR A 12 -11.55 1.94 -5.29
CA TYR A 12 -12.37 2.60 -4.30
C TYR A 12 -11.82 4.00 -3.99
N TYR A 13 -10.52 4.09 -3.71
CA TYR A 13 -9.93 5.38 -3.39
C TYR A 13 -9.98 6.32 -4.58
N ARG A 14 -9.79 5.80 -5.78
CA ARG A 14 -9.82 6.63 -6.97
C ARG A 14 -11.20 7.25 -7.17
N GLU A 15 -12.24 6.45 -7.02
CA GLU A 15 -13.59 6.95 -7.23
C GLU A 15 -14.05 7.87 -6.11
N ALA A 16 -13.52 7.68 -4.93
CA ALA A 16 -13.84 8.54 -3.80
C ALA A 16 -13.04 9.83 -3.82
N GLY A 17 -12.10 9.97 -4.76
CA GLY A 17 -11.24 11.15 -4.80
C GLY A 17 -10.21 11.19 -3.70
N ARG A 18 -9.82 10.04 -3.21
CA ARG A 18 -8.91 9.97 -2.07
C ARG A 18 -7.56 9.37 -2.44
N LEU A 19 -7.23 9.30 -3.70
CA LEU A 19 -5.88 8.96 -4.11
C LEU A 19 -5.01 10.20 -4.02
N ALA A 20 -3.79 10.02 -3.52
CA ALA A 20 -2.85 11.11 -3.36
C ALA A 20 -1.57 10.79 -4.09
N ASP A 21 -0.87 11.83 -4.50
CA ASP A 21 0.42 11.69 -5.20
C ASP A 21 1.58 11.58 -4.23
N SER A 22 1.40 12.06 -3.02
CA SER A 22 2.45 12.02 -2.02
C SER A 22 1.93 11.31 -0.78
N PRO A 23 2.81 10.56 -0.09
CA PRO A 23 2.36 9.73 1.02
C PRO A 23 2.23 10.50 2.32
N GLN A 24 1.37 9.97 3.18
CA GLN A 24 1.31 10.33 4.58
C GLN A 24 1.26 9.05 5.39
N GLU A 25 1.72 9.15 6.62
CA GLU A 25 1.59 8.03 7.55
C GLU A 25 0.11 7.66 7.66
N GLY A 26 -0.15 6.35 7.56
CA GLY A 26 -1.52 5.85 7.60
C GLY A 26 -2.14 5.63 6.23
N ASP A 27 -1.51 6.09 5.17
CA ASP A 27 -2.00 5.84 3.83
C ASP A 27 -1.83 4.38 3.46
N GLN A 28 -2.65 3.92 2.54
CA GLN A 28 -2.44 2.63 1.88
C GLN A 28 -1.64 2.90 0.62
N ILE A 29 -0.50 2.23 0.48
CA ILE A 29 0.34 2.38 -0.69
C ILE A 29 0.02 1.27 -1.68
N PHE A 30 -0.01 1.61 -2.96
CA PHE A 30 -0.31 0.66 -4.03
C PHE A 30 0.86 0.57 -4.98
N PHE A 31 1.16 -0.64 -5.39
CA PHE A 31 2.25 -0.91 -6.32
C PHE A 31 1.69 -1.50 -7.59
N ARG A 32 2.36 -1.18 -8.70
CA ARG A 32 1.97 -1.72 -9.99
C ARG A 32 3.11 -2.57 -10.55
N ARG A 33 2.73 -3.53 -11.35
CA ARG A 33 3.67 -4.29 -12.16
C ARG A 33 3.01 -4.52 -13.50
N GLU A 34 3.71 -4.15 -14.58
CA GLU A 34 3.19 -4.32 -15.92
C GLU A 34 1.83 -3.67 -16.09
N GLY A 35 1.68 -2.50 -15.51
CA GLY A 35 0.46 -1.73 -15.67
C GLY A 35 -0.70 -2.16 -14.78
N THR A 36 -0.50 -3.13 -13.93
CA THR A 36 -1.57 -3.66 -13.08
C THR A 36 -1.21 -3.46 -11.62
N ILE A 37 -2.21 -3.05 -10.82
CA ILE A 37 -2.01 -2.96 -9.38
C ILE A 37 -1.88 -4.37 -8.84
N CYS A 38 -0.75 -4.68 -8.23
CA CYS A 38 -0.44 -6.04 -7.85
C CYS A 38 -0.16 -6.23 -6.37
N HIS A 39 0.00 -5.14 -5.62
CA HIS A 39 0.44 -5.28 -4.23
C HIS A 39 0.10 -4.01 -3.48
N THR A 40 -0.04 -4.13 -2.18
CA THR A 40 -0.38 -3.00 -1.34
C THR A 40 0.33 -3.13 0.01
N GLY A 41 0.43 -2.01 0.72
CA GLY A 41 0.98 -1.98 2.05
C GLY A 41 0.44 -0.80 2.83
N LEU A 42 0.96 -0.59 4.01
CA LEU A 42 0.58 0.51 4.88
C LEU A 42 1.79 1.43 5.03
N VAL A 43 1.57 2.73 4.85
CA VAL A 43 2.63 3.72 5.04
C VAL A 43 2.77 3.99 6.53
N THR A 44 3.97 3.77 7.05
CA THR A 44 4.24 3.99 8.47
C THR A 44 5.08 5.23 8.72
N GLY A 45 5.68 5.79 7.67
CA GLY A 45 6.47 7.00 7.82
C GLY A 45 6.94 7.51 6.48
N VAL A 46 7.37 8.73 6.44
CA VAL A 46 7.84 9.40 5.22
C VAL A 46 8.95 10.36 5.61
N ASP A 47 9.99 10.44 4.79
CA ASP A 47 10.97 11.51 4.95
C ASP A 47 11.20 12.18 3.60
N ASP A 48 12.25 12.96 3.48
CA ASP A 48 12.45 13.80 2.30
C ASP A 48 12.62 12.98 1.02
N SER A 49 13.07 11.75 1.13
CA SER A 49 13.41 10.98 -0.07
C SER A 49 12.79 9.60 -0.10
N ARG A 50 12.22 9.11 1.00
CA ARG A 50 11.76 7.73 1.06
C ARG A 50 10.42 7.64 1.77
N VAL A 51 9.67 6.61 1.41
CA VAL A 51 8.46 6.23 2.11
C VAL A 51 8.71 4.88 2.78
N TYR A 52 8.26 4.76 4.00
CA TYR A 52 8.45 3.55 4.81
C TYR A 52 7.13 2.83 4.95
N THR A 53 7.16 1.51 4.80
CA THR A 53 5.93 0.73 4.76
C THR A 53 6.04 -0.52 5.61
N VAL A 54 4.87 -1.06 5.93
CA VAL A 54 4.73 -2.41 6.45
C VAL A 54 3.85 -3.16 5.47
N GLU A 55 4.30 -4.33 5.05
CA GLU A 55 3.63 -5.11 4.01
C GLU A 55 3.53 -6.54 4.46
N GLY A 56 2.40 -7.16 4.15
CA GLY A 56 2.24 -8.57 4.39
C GLY A 56 3.12 -9.37 3.42
N ASN A 57 3.73 -10.42 3.92
CA ASN A 57 4.55 -11.28 3.08
C ASN A 57 3.65 -12.29 2.38
N THR A 58 3.45 -12.07 1.09
CA THR A 58 2.56 -12.92 0.30
C THR A 58 3.33 -13.72 -0.73
N SER A 59 4.64 -13.79 -0.63
CA SER A 59 5.44 -14.53 -1.59
C SER A 59 5.27 -16.02 -1.39
N GLY A 60 5.93 -16.79 -2.23
CA GLY A 60 5.87 -18.23 -2.13
C GLY A 60 6.36 -18.76 -0.80
N GLU A 61 7.24 -18.05 -0.17
CA GLU A 61 7.73 -18.44 1.13
C GLU A 61 6.69 -18.25 2.21
N ALA A 62 5.57 -17.76 1.83
CA ALA A 62 4.52 -17.46 2.80
C ALA A 62 4.09 -18.70 3.56
N GLY A 63 4.46 -19.86 3.11
CA GLY A 63 4.19 -21.04 3.90
C GLY A 63 4.75 -20.96 5.29
N ILE A 64 5.85 -20.26 5.44
CA ILE A 64 6.44 -20.11 6.76
C ILE A 64 5.69 -19.09 7.60
N VAL A 65 4.74 -18.46 7.05
CA VAL A 65 3.99 -17.43 7.74
C VAL A 65 2.68 -17.97 8.24
N ALA A 66 2.65 -19.24 8.49
CA ALA A 66 1.41 -19.88 8.88
C ALA A 66 0.80 -19.26 10.12
N ASN A 67 1.62 -18.67 10.96
CA ASN A 67 1.13 -18.04 12.17
C ASN A 67 0.64 -16.61 11.92
N GLY A 68 0.67 -16.16 10.69
CA GLY A 68 0.19 -14.81 10.36
C GLY A 68 1.06 -13.68 10.83
N GLY A 69 2.23 -13.99 11.33
CA GLY A 69 3.06 -12.97 11.91
C GLY A 69 4.09 -12.36 11.01
N CYS A 70 4.11 -12.72 9.76
CA CYS A 70 5.15 -12.23 8.88
C CYS A 70 4.71 -10.98 8.17
N VAL A 71 5.17 -9.86 8.68
CA VAL A 71 5.08 -8.60 7.95
C VAL A 71 6.49 -8.12 7.72
N ALA A 72 6.70 -7.42 6.62
CA ALA A 72 8.00 -6.90 6.26
C ALA A 72 7.97 -5.39 6.34
N GLN A 73 8.99 -4.83 6.97
CA GLN A 73 9.19 -3.39 6.97
C GLN A 73 10.08 -3.07 5.79
N LYS A 74 9.61 -2.17 4.94
CA LYS A 74 10.32 -1.83 3.72
C LYS A 74 10.37 -0.34 3.54
N SER A 75 11.17 0.10 2.59
CA SER A 75 11.19 1.51 2.21
C SER A 75 11.47 1.60 0.72
N TYR A 76 11.00 2.70 0.15
CA TYR A 76 11.11 2.94 -1.28
C TYR A 76 11.45 4.39 -1.52
N ASP A 77 12.13 4.66 -2.63
CA ASP A 77 12.30 6.02 -3.09
C ASP A 77 10.92 6.62 -3.37
N LEU A 78 10.73 7.88 -3.01
CA LEU A 78 9.44 8.54 -3.23
C LEU A 78 9.04 8.56 -4.70
N HIS A 79 10.00 8.45 -5.60
CA HIS A 79 9.76 8.48 -7.03
C HIS A 79 9.88 7.10 -7.67
N ASP A 80 9.83 6.04 -6.87
CA ASP A 80 9.91 4.68 -7.37
C ASP A 80 8.80 4.44 -8.39
N PRO A 81 9.14 4.06 -9.62
CA PRO A 81 8.11 3.89 -10.65
C PRO A 81 7.14 2.75 -10.39
N GLY A 82 7.48 1.86 -9.47
CA GLY A 82 6.55 0.80 -9.08
C GLY A 82 5.43 1.25 -8.18
N ILE A 83 5.51 2.47 -7.63
CA ILE A 83 4.45 2.98 -6.78
C ILE A 83 3.35 3.55 -7.66
N ALA A 84 2.15 3.01 -7.54
CA ALA A 84 1.01 3.48 -8.32
C ALA A 84 0.33 4.68 -7.69
N GLY A 85 0.34 4.76 -6.37
CA GLY A 85 -0.28 5.87 -5.67
C GLY A 85 -0.58 5.51 -4.24
N TYR A 86 -1.24 6.42 -3.55
CA TYR A 86 -1.55 6.28 -2.13
C TYR A 86 -3.03 6.52 -1.94
N GLY A 87 -3.68 5.60 -1.21
CA GLY A 87 -5.07 5.78 -0.82
C GLY A 87 -5.12 6.38 0.55
N ARG A 88 -5.86 7.47 0.71
CA ARG A 88 -5.93 8.17 1.99
C ARG A 88 -7.27 7.89 2.64
N PRO A 89 -7.29 7.10 3.70
CA PRO A 89 -8.55 6.81 4.39
C PRO A 89 -9.16 8.09 4.94
N ASP A 90 -10.48 8.08 5.04
CA ASP A 90 -11.20 9.19 5.63
C ASP A 90 -11.29 8.97 7.12
N TYR A 91 -10.22 9.35 7.82
CA TYR A 91 -10.15 9.11 9.24
C TYR A 91 -11.20 9.92 10.00
N ASP A 92 -11.58 11.07 9.45
CA ASP A 92 -12.59 11.88 10.10
C ASP A 92 -13.94 11.16 10.11
N ALA A 93 -14.30 10.57 8.97
CA ALA A 93 -15.56 9.83 8.90
C ALA A 93 -15.52 8.61 9.79
N VAL A 94 -14.38 7.93 9.83
CA VAL A 94 -14.24 6.73 10.64
C VAL A 94 -14.28 7.07 12.13
N GLY A 95 -13.73 8.20 12.49
CA GLY A 95 -13.67 8.60 13.87
C GLY A 95 -15.00 8.98 14.49
N GLU A 96 -16.02 9.10 13.65
CA GLU A 96 -17.33 9.38 14.15
C GLU A 96 -17.91 8.15 14.83
#